data_93e1c298960f4d177bcf560d6ec0ec05
#
_entry.id   93e1c298960f4d177bcf560d6ec0ec05
#
_cell.length_a   1.000
_cell.length_b   1.000
_cell.length_c   1.000
_cell.angle_alpha   90.00
_cell.angle_beta   90.00
_cell.angle_gamma   90.00
#
_symmetry.space_group_name_H-M   'P 1'
#
loop_
_entity.id
_entity.type
_entity.pdbx_description
1 polymer ?
#
loop_
_entity_poly.entity_id
_entity_poly.type
_entity_poly.pdbx_seq_one_letter_code
_entity_poly.pdbx_strand_id
1 'polypeptide(L)'
;MTHKMKSEVAIPLCTTNRVNLPSTAEDILERGHADLVSMARPFLADPELPIKAMEGRENEINVCIGCNQACLDNTFRGQRASCLVNPIAGYEKQLKLLPVEPSKKERIAVVGAGPAGLAFAISAAKRGHSVTLFDKEVVDRIIF
;
A
#
# COMPACT_ATOMS: atom_id res chain seq x y z
N MET A 1 20.49 -9.42 10.61
CA MET A 1 21.04 -8.96 11.91
C MET A 1 20.27 -9.60 13.07
N THR A 2 18.96 -9.45 13.17
CA THR A 2 18.11 -10.01 14.24
C THR A 2 18.32 -11.52 14.43
N HIS A 3 18.35 -12.30 13.36
CA HIS A 3 18.62 -13.75 13.42
C HIS A 3 19.92 -14.11 14.16
N LYS A 4 21.02 -13.35 13.95
CA LYS A 4 22.28 -13.60 14.67
C LYS A 4 22.15 -13.28 16.16
N MET A 5 21.40 -12.23 16.50
CA MET A 5 21.18 -11.85 17.91
C MET A 5 20.28 -12.85 18.63
N LYS A 6 19.37 -13.53 17.90
CA LYS A 6 18.41 -14.47 18.48
C LYS A 6 19.07 -15.63 19.23
N SER A 7 20.26 -16.05 18.81
CA SER A 7 21.03 -17.10 19.49
C SER A 7 21.82 -16.60 20.71
N GLU A 8 21.94 -15.29 20.87
CA GLU A 8 22.80 -14.68 21.92
C GLU A 8 21.99 -14.05 23.07
N VAL A 9 20.66 -13.82 22.86
CA VAL A 9 19.82 -13.17 23.86
C VAL A 9 18.56 -14.00 24.14
N ALA A 10 18.13 -13.99 25.41
CA ALA A 10 16.94 -14.72 25.86
C ALA A 10 15.64 -13.89 25.83
N ILE A 11 15.72 -12.61 25.44
CA ILE A 11 14.55 -11.74 25.35
C ILE A 11 13.88 -11.85 23.97
N PRO A 12 12.57 -11.60 23.87
CA PRO A 12 11.90 -11.51 22.57
C PRO A 12 12.50 -10.42 21.69
N LEU A 13 12.73 -10.75 20.41
CA LEU A 13 13.28 -9.82 19.42
C LEU A 13 12.23 -9.41 18.40
N CYS A 14 12.15 -8.11 18.15
CA CYS A 14 11.34 -7.53 17.08
C CYS A 14 12.25 -7.10 15.92
N THR A 15 11.98 -7.63 14.73
CA THR A 15 12.66 -7.17 13.51
C THR A 15 11.86 -6.09 12.81
N THR A 16 12.56 -5.23 12.08
CA THR A 16 11.95 -4.15 11.29
C THR A 16 12.81 -3.84 10.07
N ASN A 17 12.33 -2.92 9.26
CA ASN A 17 12.96 -2.38 8.05
C ASN A 17 12.80 -3.27 6.82
N ARG A 18 12.15 -2.70 5.79
CA ARG A 18 11.92 -3.31 4.47
C ARG A 18 11.13 -4.63 4.49
N VAL A 19 10.40 -4.89 5.55
CA VAL A 19 9.38 -5.93 5.54
C VAL A 19 8.11 -5.29 5.00
N ASN A 20 7.81 -5.52 3.73
CA ASN A 20 6.77 -4.79 3.00
C ASN A 20 5.56 -5.67 2.63
N LEU A 21 5.69 -6.98 2.78
CA LEU A 21 4.64 -7.96 2.47
C LEU A 21 4.34 -8.84 3.68
N PRO A 22 3.10 -9.28 3.86
CA PRO A 22 2.74 -10.26 4.89
C PRO A 22 3.57 -11.54 4.79
N SER A 23 3.72 -12.10 3.59
CA SER A 23 4.51 -13.31 3.33
C SER A 23 5.98 -13.18 3.79
N THR A 24 6.58 -11.99 3.65
CA THR A 24 7.93 -11.75 4.18
C THR A 24 7.97 -11.73 5.70
N ALA A 25 6.91 -11.22 6.33
CA ALA A 25 6.80 -11.20 7.79
C ALA A 25 6.62 -12.63 8.34
N GLU A 26 5.75 -13.42 7.72
CA GLU A 26 5.52 -14.82 8.08
C GLU A 26 6.79 -15.68 7.93
N ASP A 27 7.51 -15.56 6.80
CA ASP A 27 8.79 -16.27 6.58
C ASP A 27 9.82 -15.97 7.70
N ILE A 28 9.89 -14.73 8.18
CA ILE A 28 10.79 -14.34 9.27
C ILE A 28 10.38 -15.02 10.59
N LEU A 29 9.10 -15.08 10.88
CA LEU A 29 8.56 -15.69 12.10
C LEU A 29 8.67 -17.22 12.05
N GLU A 30 8.28 -17.84 10.96
CA GLU A 30 8.34 -19.29 10.75
C GLU A 30 9.77 -19.84 10.87
N ARG A 31 10.74 -19.10 10.34
CA ARG A 31 12.17 -19.45 10.46
C ARG A 31 12.76 -19.16 11.83
N GLY A 32 12.01 -18.61 12.76
CA GLY A 32 12.49 -18.23 14.08
C GLY A 32 13.57 -17.14 14.06
N HIS A 33 13.60 -16.29 13.04
CA HIS A 33 14.58 -15.21 12.91
C HIS A 33 14.26 -14.02 13.82
N ALA A 34 13.02 -13.87 14.23
CA ALA A 34 12.52 -12.91 15.21
C ALA A 34 11.24 -13.45 15.86
N ASP A 35 10.82 -12.88 16.99
CA ASP A 35 9.55 -13.21 17.65
C ASP A 35 8.42 -12.30 17.20
N LEU A 36 8.77 -11.10 16.75
CA LEU A 36 7.84 -10.06 16.30
C LEU A 36 8.37 -9.37 15.04
N VAL A 37 7.46 -8.87 14.22
CA VAL A 37 7.77 -8.04 13.06
C VAL A 37 7.09 -6.69 13.21
N SER A 38 7.86 -5.60 13.03
CA SER A 38 7.37 -4.23 13.04
C SER A 38 7.43 -3.63 11.64
N MET A 39 6.33 -3.04 11.21
CA MET A 39 6.21 -2.35 9.93
C MET A 39 5.68 -0.94 10.17
N ALA A 40 6.34 0.09 9.64
CA ALA A 40 5.87 1.47 9.71
C ALA A 40 5.37 1.96 8.34
N ARG A 41 6.27 2.05 7.37
CA ARG A 41 5.93 2.54 6.01
C ARG A 41 4.91 1.68 5.26
N PRO A 42 4.86 0.35 5.43
CA PRO A 42 3.79 -0.47 4.84
C PRO A 42 2.39 -0.05 5.31
N PHE A 43 2.21 0.29 6.58
CA PHE A 43 0.92 0.79 7.08
C PHE A 43 0.59 2.21 6.60
N LEU A 44 1.59 3.02 6.25
CA LEU A 44 1.36 4.29 5.58
C LEU A 44 0.92 4.09 4.13
N ALA A 45 1.51 3.10 3.45
CA ALA A 45 1.14 2.72 2.08
C ALA A 45 -0.24 2.07 2.04
N ASP A 46 -0.56 1.20 3.01
CA ASP A 46 -1.85 0.53 3.14
C ASP A 46 -2.23 0.33 4.61
N PRO A 47 -3.11 1.16 5.17
CA PRO A 47 -3.55 0.99 6.56
C PRO A 47 -4.38 -0.28 6.79
N GLU A 48 -4.96 -0.87 5.73
CA GLU A 48 -5.74 -2.10 5.80
C GLU A 48 -4.90 -3.36 5.58
N LEU A 49 -3.58 -3.25 5.47
CA LEU A 49 -2.66 -4.36 5.22
C LEU A 49 -2.93 -5.59 6.13
N PRO A 50 -3.10 -5.45 7.46
CA PRO A 50 -3.35 -6.63 8.30
C PRO A 50 -4.69 -7.29 8.01
N ILE A 51 -5.73 -6.49 7.75
CA ILE A 51 -7.07 -7.00 7.43
C ILE A 51 -7.03 -7.75 6.10
N LYS A 52 -6.42 -7.17 5.08
CA LYS A 52 -6.25 -7.81 3.76
C LYS A 52 -5.45 -9.11 3.84
N ALA A 53 -4.38 -9.11 4.65
CA ALA A 53 -3.60 -10.33 4.88
C ALA A 53 -4.43 -11.42 5.56
N MET A 54 -5.19 -11.10 6.61
CA MET A 54 -6.07 -12.04 7.31
C MET A 54 -7.18 -12.61 6.41
N GLU A 55 -7.66 -11.82 5.46
CA GLU A 55 -8.73 -12.21 4.52
C GLU A 55 -8.21 -12.86 3.22
N GLY A 56 -6.90 -13.07 3.09
CA GLY A 56 -6.29 -13.66 1.89
C GLY A 56 -6.32 -12.74 0.66
N ARG A 57 -6.48 -11.42 0.86
CA ARG A 57 -6.52 -10.38 -0.18
C ARG A 57 -5.18 -9.67 -0.36
N GLU A 58 -4.08 -10.40 -0.33
CA GLU A 58 -2.72 -9.83 -0.43
C GLU A 58 -2.49 -9.08 -1.75
N ASN A 59 -3.14 -9.51 -2.84
CA ASN A 59 -3.09 -8.86 -4.15
C ASN A 59 -3.73 -7.47 -4.18
N GLU A 60 -4.50 -7.10 -3.15
CA GLU A 60 -5.10 -5.77 -3.00
C GLU A 60 -4.27 -4.82 -2.14
N ILE A 61 -3.14 -5.28 -1.60
CA ILE A 61 -2.28 -4.48 -0.74
C ILE A 61 -1.48 -3.48 -1.58
N ASN A 62 -1.55 -2.19 -1.22
CA ASN A 62 -0.64 -1.17 -1.73
C ASN A 62 0.75 -1.36 -1.12
N VAL A 63 1.64 -2.02 -1.85
CA VAL A 63 2.97 -2.35 -1.34
C VAL A 63 3.85 -1.11 -1.26
N CYS A 64 4.48 -0.90 -0.10
CA CYS A 64 5.48 0.15 0.06
C CYS A 64 6.70 -0.10 -0.84
N ILE A 65 6.98 0.82 -1.77
CA ILE A 65 8.11 0.72 -2.71
C ILE A 65 9.46 1.17 -2.13
N GLY A 66 9.52 1.54 -0.85
CA GLY A 66 10.75 1.92 -0.17
C GLY A 66 11.39 3.23 -0.66
N CYS A 67 10.65 4.09 -1.39
CA CYS A 67 11.17 5.31 -2.03
C CYS A 67 11.55 6.46 -1.06
N ASN A 68 10.97 6.49 0.13
CA ASN A 68 11.14 7.52 1.18
C ASN A 68 10.68 8.94 0.83
N GLN A 69 10.34 9.25 -0.41
CA GLN A 69 10.14 10.62 -0.93
C GLN A 69 9.05 11.43 -0.21
N ALA A 70 7.84 10.88 -0.08
CA ALA A 70 6.73 11.61 0.55
C ALA A 70 6.58 11.31 2.05
N CYS A 71 7.27 10.32 2.58
CA CYS A 71 7.25 9.99 4.01
C CYS A 71 8.47 10.54 4.74
N LEU A 72 9.62 9.88 4.67
CA LEU A 72 10.80 10.27 5.44
C LEU A 72 11.35 11.64 5.02
N ASP A 73 11.48 11.92 3.71
CA ASP A 73 11.99 13.20 3.24
C ASP A 73 11.12 14.36 3.70
N ASN A 74 9.79 14.22 3.64
CA ASN A 74 8.87 15.24 4.14
C ASN A 74 9.00 15.41 5.65
N THR A 75 9.10 14.30 6.40
CA THR A 75 9.28 14.36 7.86
C THR A 75 10.55 15.10 8.24
N PHE A 76 11.68 14.81 7.59
CA PHE A 76 12.95 15.50 7.86
C PHE A 76 12.95 16.98 7.44
N ARG A 77 12.05 17.37 6.51
CA ARG A 77 11.85 18.78 6.11
C ARG A 77 10.79 19.50 6.96
N GLY A 78 10.27 18.87 8.01
CA GLY A 78 9.17 19.41 8.83
C GLY A 78 7.84 19.54 8.07
N GLN A 79 7.67 18.78 6.97
CA GLN A 79 6.45 18.75 6.19
C GLN A 79 5.57 17.56 6.58
N ARG A 80 4.30 17.61 6.20
CA ARG A 80 3.37 16.50 6.44
C ARG A 80 3.83 15.25 5.70
N ALA A 81 3.99 14.14 6.43
CA ALA A 81 4.25 12.85 5.83
C ALA A 81 3.05 12.38 4.99
N SER A 82 3.33 11.81 3.83
CA SER A 82 2.36 11.16 2.94
C SER A 82 3.02 9.96 2.26
N CYS A 83 2.40 9.38 1.25
CA CYS A 83 2.94 8.22 0.54
C CYS A 83 2.68 8.33 -0.97
N LEU A 84 3.67 7.99 -1.81
CA LEU A 84 3.50 8.03 -3.28
C LEU A 84 2.52 6.99 -3.80
N VAL A 85 2.44 5.83 -3.15
CA VAL A 85 1.48 4.77 -3.53
C VAL A 85 0.13 4.91 -2.81
N ASN A 86 0.03 5.83 -1.83
CA ASN A 86 -1.21 6.14 -1.12
C ASN A 86 -1.31 7.66 -0.89
N PRO A 87 -1.79 8.42 -1.88
CA PRO A 87 -1.87 9.88 -1.76
C PRO A 87 -2.85 10.37 -0.71
N ILE A 88 -3.71 9.49 -0.18
CA ILE A 88 -4.64 9.81 0.92
C ILE A 88 -3.90 9.85 2.26
N ALA A 89 -2.77 9.14 2.40
CA ALA A 89 -2.00 9.11 3.63
C ALA A 89 -1.61 10.51 4.12
N GLY A 90 -1.99 10.85 5.35
CA GLY A 90 -1.84 12.16 5.95
C GLY A 90 -2.90 13.19 5.52
N TYR A 91 -3.82 12.83 4.62
CA TYR A 91 -4.91 13.67 4.10
C TYR A 91 -6.28 13.01 4.20
N GLU A 92 -6.46 12.04 5.09
CA GLU A 92 -7.65 11.20 5.21
C GLU A 92 -8.93 12.01 5.48
N LYS A 93 -8.80 13.18 6.13
CA LYS A 93 -9.94 14.08 6.36
C LYS A 93 -10.36 14.87 5.12
N GLN A 94 -9.39 15.21 4.26
CA GLN A 94 -9.59 16.05 3.07
C GLN A 94 -9.91 15.21 1.83
N LEU A 95 -9.20 14.10 1.63
CA LEU A 95 -9.27 13.26 0.44
C LEU A 95 -10.12 12.01 0.70
N LYS A 96 -11.44 12.22 0.84
CA LYS A 96 -12.38 11.10 1.00
C LYS A 96 -12.87 10.61 -0.36
N LEU A 97 -12.68 9.32 -0.63
CA LEU A 97 -13.27 8.65 -1.80
C LEU A 97 -14.74 8.29 -1.51
N LEU A 98 -15.62 9.30 -1.58
CA LEU A 98 -17.05 9.09 -1.37
C LEU A 98 -17.70 8.58 -2.67
N PRO A 99 -18.61 7.59 -2.59
CA PRO A 99 -19.41 7.18 -3.74
C PRO A 99 -20.19 8.35 -4.32
N VAL A 100 -20.32 8.39 -5.62
CA VAL A 100 -21.19 9.36 -6.31
C VAL A 100 -22.63 8.90 -6.29
N GLU A 101 -23.56 9.85 -6.33
CA GLU A 101 -24.97 9.58 -6.48
C GLU A 101 -25.22 8.81 -7.79
N PRO A 102 -26.19 7.88 -7.83
CA PRO A 102 -26.48 7.10 -9.05
C PRO A 102 -26.71 7.94 -10.30
N SER A 103 -27.35 9.11 -10.15
CA SER A 103 -27.62 10.09 -11.21
C SER A 103 -26.37 10.80 -11.75
N LYS A 104 -25.27 10.78 -11.01
CA LYS A 104 -23.98 11.41 -11.36
C LYS A 104 -22.92 10.40 -11.79
N LYS A 105 -23.31 9.12 -11.98
CA LYS A 105 -22.41 8.11 -12.51
C LYS A 105 -22.11 8.38 -13.97
N GLU A 106 -20.84 8.37 -14.32
CA GLU A 106 -20.36 8.63 -15.67
C GLU A 106 -19.59 7.43 -16.21
N ARG A 107 -19.50 7.35 -17.54
CA ARG A 107 -18.56 6.47 -18.24
C ARG A 107 -17.30 7.25 -18.52
N ILE A 108 -16.18 6.77 -17.99
CA ILE A 108 -14.89 7.45 -18.04
C ILE A 108 -13.91 6.61 -18.86
N ALA A 109 -13.32 7.21 -19.89
CA ALA A 109 -12.20 6.63 -20.62
C ALA A 109 -10.89 7.18 -20.05
N VAL A 110 -10.00 6.28 -19.64
CA VAL A 110 -8.64 6.63 -19.17
C VAL A 110 -7.66 6.16 -20.22
N VAL A 111 -6.82 7.05 -20.71
CA VAL A 111 -5.79 6.74 -21.70
C VAL A 111 -4.42 6.75 -21.04
N GLY A 112 -3.76 5.59 -21.04
CA GLY A 112 -2.48 5.35 -20.41
C GLY A 112 -2.61 4.58 -19.08
N ALA A 113 -2.05 3.36 -19.02
CA ALA A 113 -2.01 2.48 -17.85
C ALA A 113 -0.77 2.70 -16.98
N GLY A 114 -0.14 3.86 -17.04
CA GLY A 114 0.92 4.24 -16.10
C GLY A 114 0.36 4.50 -14.69
N PRO A 115 1.24 4.73 -13.69
CA PRO A 115 0.83 4.90 -12.29
C PRO A 115 -0.28 5.93 -12.07
N ALA A 116 -0.26 7.04 -12.79
CA ALA A 116 -1.28 8.08 -12.69
C ALA A 116 -2.64 7.62 -13.25
N GLY A 117 -2.64 6.98 -14.44
CA GLY A 117 -3.86 6.46 -15.05
C GLY A 117 -4.50 5.35 -14.21
N LEU A 118 -3.69 4.43 -13.70
CA LEU A 118 -4.14 3.37 -12.81
C LEU A 118 -4.74 3.93 -11.50
N ALA A 119 -4.05 4.85 -10.85
CA ALA A 119 -4.53 5.47 -9.61
C ALA A 119 -5.86 6.23 -9.83
N PHE A 120 -5.97 6.95 -10.93
CA PHE A 120 -7.21 7.65 -11.30
C PHE A 120 -8.34 6.64 -11.59
N ALA A 121 -8.08 5.62 -12.42
CA ALA A 121 -9.06 4.61 -12.79
C ALA A 121 -9.61 3.88 -11.57
N ILE A 122 -8.74 3.43 -10.67
CA ILE A 122 -9.12 2.77 -9.40
C ILE A 122 -9.98 3.72 -8.54
N SER A 123 -9.56 4.97 -8.40
CA SER A 123 -10.27 5.96 -7.58
C SER A 123 -11.66 6.27 -8.16
N ALA A 124 -11.77 6.41 -9.47
CA ALA A 124 -13.03 6.65 -10.15
C ALA A 124 -13.98 5.44 -10.05
N ALA A 125 -13.45 4.21 -10.23
CA ALA A 125 -14.21 2.99 -10.06
C ALA A 125 -14.72 2.80 -8.63
N LYS A 126 -13.88 3.04 -7.62
CA LYS A 126 -14.27 3.02 -6.19
C LYS A 126 -15.36 4.03 -5.87
N ARG A 127 -15.43 5.15 -6.59
CA ARG A 127 -16.51 6.12 -6.46
C ARG A 127 -17.79 5.71 -7.18
N GLY A 128 -17.76 4.63 -7.97
CA GLY A 128 -18.93 4.05 -8.64
C GLY A 128 -19.10 4.47 -10.10
N HIS A 129 -18.12 5.12 -10.72
CA HIS A 129 -18.11 5.37 -12.17
C HIS A 129 -17.83 4.08 -12.96
N SER A 130 -18.26 4.02 -14.20
CA SER A 130 -17.87 2.97 -15.16
C SER A 130 -16.58 3.40 -15.84
N VAL A 131 -15.48 2.69 -15.61
CA VAL A 131 -14.16 3.09 -16.11
C VAL A 131 -13.66 2.09 -17.14
N THR A 132 -13.18 2.61 -18.29
CA THR A 132 -12.45 1.84 -19.29
C THR A 132 -11.04 2.41 -19.42
N LEU A 133 -10.03 1.56 -19.22
CA LEU A 133 -8.63 1.93 -19.35
C LEU A 133 -8.09 1.45 -20.69
N PHE A 134 -7.42 2.35 -21.42
CA PHE A 134 -6.79 2.08 -22.70
C PHE A 134 -5.28 2.28 -22.57
N ASP A 135 -4.50 1.35 -23.09
CA ASP A 135 -3.06 1.48 -23.26
C ASP A 135 -2.61 0.95 -24.61
N LYS A 136 -1.43 1.38 -25.06
CA LYS A 136 -0.83 0.88 -26.31
C LYS A 136 -0.26 -0.53 -26.16
N GLU A 137 0.03 -0.95 -24.95
CA GLU A 137 0.52 -2.28 -24.62
C GLU A 137 -0.56 -3.11 -23.94
N VAL A 138 -0.51 -4.44 -24.14
CA VAL A 138 -1.45 -5.35 -23.48
C VAL A 138 -1.12 -5.37 -22.00
N VAL A 139 -1.99 -4.77 -21.20
CA VAL A 139 -1.90 -4.87 -19.74
C VAL A 139 -2.66 -6.14 -19.35
N ASP A 140 -1.94 -7.21 -19.05
CA ASP A 140 -2.54 -8.45 -18.59
C ASP A 140 -3.30 -8.21 -17.28
N ARG A 141 -4.64 -8.24 -17.37
CA ARG A 141 -5.62 -8.16 -16.27
C ARG A 141 -5.52 -6.93 -15.35
N ILE A 142 -6.20 -5.89 -15.72
CA ILE A 142 -6.72 -4.93 -14.75
C ILE A 142 -8.23 -5.20 -14.61
N ILE A 143 -8.63 -5.85 -13.51
CA ILE A 143 -10.02 -5.99 -13.10
C ILE A 143 -10.29 -4.88 -12.07
N PHE A 144 -11.16 -3.95 -12.41
CA PHE A 144 -11.66 -2.92 -11.50
C PHE A 144 -13.09 -3.27 -11.04
#